data_3d3814575450e62e0f16ae47505c775c
#
_entry.id   3d3814575450e62e0f16ae47505c775c
#
_cell.length_a   1.000
_cell.length_b   1.000
_cell.length_c   1.000
_cell.angle_alpha   90.00
_cell.angle_beta   90.00
_cell.angle_gamma   90.00
#
_symmetry.space_group_name_H-M   'P 1'
#
loop_
_entity.id
_entity.type
_entity.pdbx_description
1 polymer ?
#
loop_
_entity_poly.entity_id
_entity_poly.type
_entity_poly.pdbx_seq_one_letter_code
_entity_poly.pdbx_strand_id
1 'polypeptide(L)'
;MSERIVYVVDDDDAVRNAVSHFFRTADLKVETFESAASFLERADLARRCCLLLDIRMPGMTGTDLHDELRGRGVRAPVIFITGHGDIPMAVEAMKKGAYDFIEKPFDAEHLLSQVLGALEDYEDAPALPVLSKRQRAVLERVLAGKPNRQIAEELDISLKTVEFHRARIMEKLGVRTAAELFRRCLGSN
;
A
#
# COMPACT_ATOMS: atom_id res chain seq x y z
N MET A 1 20.22 5.36 8.96
CA MET A 1 19.76 4.72 7.71
C MET A 1 18.47 3.98 8.01
N SER A 2 17.40 4.28 7.29
CA SER A 2 16.11 3.61 7.49
C SER A 2 16.24 2.14 7.07
N GLU A 3 15.85 1.20 7.92
CA GLU A 3 15.93 -0.23 7.66
C GLU A 3 15.02 -0.57 6.46
N ARG A 4 15.59 -1.10 5.37
CA ARG A 4 14.86 -1.51 4.18
C ARG A 4 14.21 -2.86 4.43
N ILE A 5 12.89 -2.90 4.43
CA ILE A 5 12.13 -4.12 4.69
C ILE A 5 11.31 -4.54 3.47
N VAL A 6 11.26 -5.84 3.22
CA VAL A 6 10.41 -6.44 2.19
C VAL A 6 9.44 -7.40 2.88
N TYR A 7 8.15 -7.18 2.67
CA TYR A 7 7.11 -8.09 3.09
C TYR A 7 6.73 -9.01 1.94
N VAL A 8 6.80 -10.31 2.15
CA VAL A 8 6.44 -11.33 1.16
C VAL A 8 5.17 -12.02 1.64
N VAL A 9 4.10 -11.91 0.86
CA VAL A 9 2.81 -12.55 1.14
C VAL A 9 2.50 -13.53 0.01
N ASP A 10 2.61 -14.81 0.29
CA ASP A 10 2.41 -15.91 -0.68
C ASP A 10 2.01 -17.14 0.11
N ASP A 11 1.08 -17.94 -0.34
CA ASP A 11 0.66 -19.16 0.36
C ASP A 11 1.63 -20.34 0.15
N ASP A 12 2.51 -20.26 -0.86
CA ASP A 12 3.54 -21.26 -1.12
C ASP A 12 4.80 -21.06 -0.26
N ASP A 13 5.04 -21.97 0.67
CA ASP A 13 6.23 -21.98 1.54
C ASP A 13 7.55 -21.99 0.75
N ALA A 14 7.60 -22.70 -0.38
CA ALA A 14 8.81 -22.79 -1.18
C ALA A 14 9.18 -21.44 -1.80
N VAL A 15 8.19 -20.70 -2.29
CA VAL A 15 8.37 -19.34 -2.81
C VAL A 15 8.83 -18.40 -1.71
N ARG A 16 8.15 -18.39 -0.55
CA ARG A 16 8.53 -17.54 0.59
C ARG A 16 9.95 -17.80 1.06
N ASN A 17 10.34 -19.07 1.17
CA ASN A 17 11.68 -19.45 1.61
C ASN A 17 12.76 -19.07 0.59
N ALA A 18 12.52 -19.32 -0.70
CA ALA A 18 13.46 -18.98 -1.77
C ALA A 18 13.71 -17.46 -1.84
N VAL A 19 12.64 -16.67 -1.88
CA VAL A 19 12.72 -15.20 -1.91
C VAL A 19 13.41 -14.65 -0.65
N SER A 20 13.02 -15.15 0.53
CA SER A 20 13.60 -14.70 1.79
C SER A 20 15.09 -15.02 1.88
N HIS A 21 15.49 -16.22 1.46
CA HIS A 21 16.90 -16.59 1.46
C HIS A 21 17.72 -15.69 0.53
N PHE A 22 17.27 -15.52 -0.69
CA PHE A 22 17.97 -14.71 -1.68
C PHE A 22 18.09 -13.24 -1.26
N PHE A 23 17.01 -12.62 -0.78
CA PHE A 23 17.03 -11.21 -0.40
C PHE A 23 17.87 -10.90 0.83
N ARG A 24 18.00 -11.85 1.76
CA ARG A 24 18.90 -11.71 2.90
C ARG A 24 20.36 -11.64 2.47
N THR A 25 20.74 -12.26 1.36
CA THR A 25 22.12 -12.15 0.82
C THR A 25 22.42 -10.76 0.26
N ALA A 26 21.38 -9.96 0.01
CA ALA A 26 21.46 -8.57 -0.46
C ALA A 26 21.22 -7.54 0.67
N ASP A 27 21.41 -7.91 1.93
CA ASP A 27 21.22 -7.06 3.13
C ASP A 27 19.81 -6.46 3.26
N LEU A 28 18.79 -7.12 2.69
CA LEU A 28 17.40 -6.73 2.87
C LEU A 28 16.80 -7.49 4.06
N LYS A 29 16.08 -6.77 4.91
CA LYS A 29 15.23 -7.40 5.90
C LYS A 29 13.97 -7.93 5.24
N VAL A 30 13.67 -9.21 5.46
CA VAL A 30 12.50 -9.88 4.89
C VAL A 30 11.62 -10.44 6.00
N GLU A 31 10.34 -10.13 5.94
CA GLU A 31 9.31 -10.75 6.76
C GLU A 31 8.29 -11.43 5.83
N THR A 32 7.92 -12.66 6.15
CA THR A 32 7.06 -13.50 5.31
C THR A 32 5.73 -13.80 5.97
N PHE A 33 4.68 -13.89 5.17
CA PHE A 33 3.31 -14.16 5.62
C PHE A 33 2.67 -15.17 4.68
N GLU A 34 2.00 -16.14 5.26
CA GLU A 34 1.32 -17.22 4.54
C GLU A 34 -0.05 -16.83 3.99
N SER A 35 -0.57 -15.66 4.37
CA SER A 35 -1.88 -15.17 3.94
C SER A 35 -2.01 -13.66 4.11
N ALA A 36 -2.94 -13.08 3.38
CA ALA A 36 -3.32 -11.68 3.55
C ALA A 36 -3.83 -11.37 4.96
N ALA A 37 -4.53 -12.30 5.59
CA ALA A 37 -5.04 -12.14 6.96
C ALA A 37 -3.89 -12.04 7.96
N SER A 38 -2.91 -12.95 7.92
CA SER A 38 -1.75 -12.91 8.82
C SER A 38 -0.89 -11.67 8.60
N PHE A 39 -0.79 -11.20 7.36
CA PHE A 39 -0.13 -9.93 7.04
C PHE A 39 -0.85 -8.73 7.69
N LEU A 40 -2.16 -8.61 7.51
CA LEU A 40 -2.94 -7.50 8.06
C LEU A 40 -2.95 -7.44 9.58
N GLU A 41 -2.78 -8.59 10.24
CA GLU A 41 -2.72 -8.71 11.70
C GLU A 41 -1.34 -8.34 12.25
N ARG A 42 -0.25 -8.75 11.60
CA ARG A 42 1.11 -8.75 12.16
C ARG A 42 2.07 -7.74 11.55
N ALA A 43 1.80 -7.26 10.30
CA ALA A 43 2.74 -6.37 9.62
C ALA A 43 2.75 -4.96 10.21
N ASP A 44 3.95 -4.40 10.40
CA ASP A 44 4.13 -3.01 10.81
C ASP A 44 4.09 -2.08 9.59
N LEU A 45 2.90 -1.63 9.24
CA LEU A 45 2.64 -0.77 8.08
C LEU A 45 3.12 0.70 8.27
N ALA A 46 3.66 1.06 9.44
CA ALA A 46 4.29 2.36 9.65
C ALA A 46 5.72 2.39 9.13
N ARG A 47 6.32 1.23 8.85
CA ARG A 47 7.68 1.09 8.34
C ARG A 47 7.73 1.31 6.84
N ARG A 48 8.86 1.82 6.36
CA ARG A 48 9.14 1.89 4.93
C ARG A 48 9.44 0.50 4.40
N CYS A 49 8.62 0.05 3.46
CA CYS A 49 8.70 -1.32 2.95
C CYS A 49 8.31 -1.39 1.47
N CYS A 50 8.70 -2.48 0.83
CA CYS A 50 8.15 -2.96 -0.43
C CYS A 50 7.34 -4.23 -0.15
N LEU A 51 6.22 -4.39 -0.83
CA LEU A 51 5.33 -5.53 -0.70
C LEU A 51 5.45 -6.42 -1.93
N LEU A 52 5.75 -7.70 -1.72
CA LEU A 52 5.64 -8.74 -2.73
C LEU A 52 4.38 -9.56 -2.42
N LEU A 53 3.39 -9.49 -3.30
CA LEU A 53 2.10 -10.14 -3.10
C LEU A 53 1.85 -11.19 -4.19
N ASP A 54 1.62 -12.43 -3.77
CA ASP A 54 1.02 -13.40 -4.70
C ASP A 54 -0.42 -12.98 -5.00
N ILE A 55 -0.82 -13.09 -6.28
CA ILE A 55 -2.20 -12.73 -6.67
C ILE A 55 -3.19 -13.75 -6.14
N ARG A 56 -2.86 -15.05 -6.24
CA ARG A 56 -3.79 -16.14 -5.89
C ARG A 56 -3.47 -16.73 -4.54
N MET A 57 -4.14 -16.27 -3.53
CA MET A 57 -4.08 -16.85 -2.19
C MET A 57 -5.48 -17.29 -1.73
N PRO A 58 -5.57 -18.34 -0.90
CA PRO A 58 -6.83 -18.73 -0.28
C PRO A 58 -7.46 -17.61 0.55
N GLY A 59 -8.76 -17.41 0.42
CA GLY A 59 -9.49 -16.37 1.12
C GLY A 59 -9.35 -15.01 0.43
N MET A 60 -8.54 -14.12 0.98
CA MET A 60 -8.29 -12.80 0.41
C MET A 60 -7.16 -12.88 -0.63
N THR A 61 -7.44 -12.47 -1.86
CA THR A 61 -6.44 -12.43 -2.94
C THR A 61 -5.42 -11.31 -2.70
N GLY A 62 -4.26 -11.37 -3.39
CA GLY A 62 -3.28 -10.28 -3.34
C GLY A 62 -3.83 -8.97 -3.87
N THR A 63 -4.70 -9.00 -4.86
CA THR A 63 -5.37 -7.79 -5.38
C THR A 63 -6.36 -7.20 -4.39
N ASP A 64 -7.11 -8.04 -3.65
CA ASP A 64 -7.99 -7.58 -2.58
C ASP A 64 -7.18 -6.95 -1.43
N LEU A 65 -6.05 -7.57 -1.07
CA LEU A 65 -5.13 -7.03 -0.07
C LEU A 65 -4.59 -5.67 -0.51
N HIS A 66 -4.19 -5.52 -1.77
CA HIS A 66 -3.74 -4.24 -2.32
C HIS A 66 -4.83 -3.17 -2.22
N ASP A 67 -6.07 -3.48 -2.61
CA ASP A 67 -7.20 -2.56 -2.51
C ASP A 67 -7.48 -2.17 -1.05
N GLU A 68 -7.41 -3.12 -0.12
CA GLU A 68 -7.55 -2.86 1.31
C GLU A 68 -6.44 -1.95 1.86
N LEU A 69 -5.18 -2.19 1.48
CA LEU A 69 -4.04 -1.37 1.89
C LEU A 69 -4.16 0.06 1.35
N ARG A 70 -4.54 0.21 0.08
CA ARG A 70 -4.82 1.53 -0.50
C ARG A 70 -5.96 2.24 0.22
N GLY A 71 -7.03 1.51 0.50
CA GLY A 71 -8.15 2.02 1.30
C GLY A 71 -7.73 2.47 2.70
N ARG A 72 -6.68 1.92 3.28
CA ARG A 72 -6.05 2.35 4.55
C ARG A 72 -5.07 3.51 4.37
N GLY A 73 -4.80 3.95 3.15
CA GLY A 73 -3.82 5.01 2.86
C GLY A 73 -2.37 4.53 2.91
N VAL A 74 -2.13 3.23 2.85
CA VAL A 74 -0.77 2.66 2.72
C VAL A 74 -0.28 2.90 1.30
N ARG A 75 0.89 3.52 1.15
CA ARG A 75 1.50 3.84 -0.16
C ARG A 75 2.75 3.02 -0.45
N ALA A 76 3.02 2.00 0.34
CA ALA A 76 4.15 1.12 0.06
C ALA A 76 4.05 0.58 -1.37
N PRO A 77 5.15 0.56 -2.13
CA PRO A 77 5.14 -0.03 -3.46
C PRO A 77 4.79 -1.51 -3.38
N VAL A 78 3.92 -1.94 -4.27
CA VAL A 78 3.45 -3.31 -4.37
C VAL A 78 3.91 -3.89 -5.70
N ILE A 79 4.64 -4.99 -5.65
CA ILE A 79 4.99 -5.82 -6.80
C ILE A 79 4.21 -7.12 -6.68
N PHE A 80 3.43 -7.44 -7.70
CA PHE A 80 2.70 -8.70 -7.72
C PHE A 80 3.56 -9.83 -8.27
N ILE A 81 3.47 -10.98 -7.62
CA ILE A 81 3.99 -12.23 -8.17
C ILE A 81 2.80 -12.99 -8.75
N THR A 82 2.84 -13.33 -10.03
CA THR A 82 1.68 -13.87 -10.76
C THR A 82 1.97 -15.26 -11.31
N GLY A 83 0.98 -16.14 -11.26
CA GLY A 83 1.00 -17.39 -12.01
C GLY A 83 0.50 -17.23 -13.45
N HIS A 84 0.61 -18.29 -14.25
CA HIS A 84 0.03 -18.35 -15.58
C HIS A 84 -1.50 -18.10 -15.54
N GLY A 85 -1.96 -17.18 -16.36
CA GLY A 85 -3.39 -16.82 -16.44
C GLY A 85 -3.85 -15.68 -15.56
N ASP A 86 -2.96 -15.09 -14.74
CA ASP A 86 -3.30 -13.97 -13.86
C ASP A 86 -3.00 -12.59 -14.46
N ILE A 87 -2.48 -12.56 -15.68
CA ILE A 87 -2.12 -11.32 -16.39
C ILE A 87 -3.26 -10.28 -16.41
N PRO A 88 -4.54 -10.63 -16.69
CA PRO A 88 -5.60 -9.62 -16.61
C PRO A 88 -5.76 -9.00 -15.24
N MET A 89 -5.59 -9.77 -14.15
CA MET A 89 -5.65 -9.26 -12.77
C MET A 89 -4.46 -8.36 -12.45
N ALA A 90 -3.26 -8.74 -12.92
CA ALA A 90 -2.06 -7.92 -12.79
C ALA A 90 -2.22 -6.56 -13.50
N VAL A 91 -2.76 -6.55 -14.72
CA VAL A 91 -3.03 -5.32 -15.47
C VAL A 91 -4.01 -4.41 -14.74
N GLU A 92 -5.08 -4.95 -14.15
CA GLU A 92 -6.00 -4.17 -13.34
C GLU A 92 -5.34 -3.61 -12.07
N ALA A 93 -4.48 -4.39 -11.43
CA ALA A 93 -3.72 -3.93 -10.29
C ALA A 93 -2.74 -2.80 -10.66
N MET A 94 -2.09 -2.85 -11.84
CA MET A 94 -1.27 -1.77 -12.36
C MET A 94 -2.07 -0.48 -12.56
N LYS A 95 -3.26 -0.55 -13.13
CA LYS A 95 -4.17 0.61 -13.27
C LYS A 95 -4.55 1.21 -11.92
N LYS A 96 -4.60 0.40 -10.86
CA LYS A 96 -4.86 0.82 -9.49
C LYS A 96 -3.60 1.31 -8.75
N GLY A 97 -2.45 1.37 -9.42
CA GLY A 97 -1.22 1.93 -8.89
C GLY A 97 -0.31 0.91 -8.18
N ALA A 98 -0.35 -0.36 -8.56
CA ALA A 98 0.73 -1.29 -8.26
C ALA A 98 2.03 -0.80 -8.92
N TYR A 99 3.17 -1.11 -8.30
CA TYR A 99 4.46 -0.70 -8.83
C TYR A 99 4.85 -1.52 -10.06
N ASP A 100 4.73 -2.86 -9.94
CA ASP A 100 5.03 -3.78 -11.04
C ASP A 100 4.38 -5.14 -10.81
N PHE A 101 4.53 -6.06 -11.78
CA PHE A 101 4.22 -7.46 -11.62
C PHE A 101 5.27 -8.35 -12.29
N ILE A 102 5.49 -9.54 -11.73
CA ILE A 102 6.47 -10.51 -12.19
C ILE A 102 5.81 -11.87 -12.29
N GLU A 103 5.95 -12.53 -13.44
CA GLU A 103 5.35 -13.85 -13.69
C GLU A 103 6.24 -14.98 -13.14
N LYS A 104 5.61 -15.98 -12.51
CA LYS A 104 6.25 -17.24 -12.09
C LYS A 104 6.42 -18.18 -13.31
N PRO A 105 7.57 -18.84 -13.49
CA PRO A 105 8.80 -18.76 -12.70
C PRO A 105 9.59 -17.48 -12.99
N PHE A 106 10.14 -16.86 -11.96
CA PHE A 106 10.88 -15.63 -12.08
C PHE A 106 12.37 -15.80 -11.81
N ASP A 107 13.16 -14.91 -12.38
CA ASP A 107 14.57 -14.75 -12.05
C ASP A 107 14.73 -13.95 -10.75
N ALA A 108 15.52 -14.47 -9.82
CA ALA A 108 15.67 -13.85 -8.50
C ALA A 108 16.43 -12.51 -8.54
N GLU A 109 17.41 -12.35 -9.47
CA GLU A 109 18.15 -11.11 -9.64
C GLU A 109 17.24 -10.03 -10.24
N HIS A 110 16.39 -10.42 -11.19
CA HIS A 110 15.39 -9.51 -11.76
C HIS A 110 14.40 -9.04 -10.70
N LEU A 111 13.85 -9.96 -9.89
CA LEU A 111 12.95 -9.62 -8.78
C LEU A 111 13.63 -8.68 -7.77
N LEU A 112 14.90 -8.95 -7.41
CA LEU A 112 15.67 -8.08 -6.51
C LEU A 112 15.84 -6.68 -7.09
N SER A 113 16.18 -6.58 -8.38
CA SER A 113 16.34 -5.29 -9.06
C SER A 113 15.06 -4.45 -9.01
N GLN A 114 13.90 -5.07 -9.24
CA GLN A 114 12.60 -4.39 -9.15
C GLN A 114 12.28 -3.93 -7.72
N VAL A 115 12.58 -4.76 -6.72
CA VAL A 115 12.38 -4.40 -5.31
C VAL A 115 13.28 -3.25 -4.89
N LEU A 116 14.54 -3.25 -5.29
CA LEU A 116 15.47 -2.17 -4.97
C LEU A 116 15.02 -0.85 -5.62
N GLY A 117 14.63 -0.88 -6.89
CA GLY A 117 14.06 0.29 -7.58
C GLY A 117 12.81 0.82 -6.88
N ALA A 118 11.91 -0.07 -6.50
CA ALA A 118 10.69 0.29 -5.77
C ALA A 118 10.97 0.93 -4.41
N LEU A 119 11.98 0.44 -3.68
CA LEU A 119 12.39 1.00 -2.39
C LEU A 119 13.07 2.36 -2.55
N GLU A 120 13.86 2.56 -3.62
CA GLU A 120 14.49 3.85 -3.95
C GLU A 120 13.45 4.89 -4.32
N ASP A 121 12.54 4.58 -5.24
CA ASP A 121 11.44 5.47 -5.62
C ASP A 121 10.53 5.84 -4.42
N TYR A 122 10.40 4.92 -3.47
CA TYR A 122 9.62 5.14 -2.25
C TYR A 122 10.35 6.00 -1.20
N GLU A 123 11.68 6.01 -1.18
CA GLU A 123 12.48 6.87 -0.28
C GLU A 123 12.20 8.36 -0.51
N ASP A 124 11.93 8.75 -1.75
CA ASP A 124 11.60 10.12 -2.13
C ASP A 124 10.11 10.47 -1.91
N ALA A 125 9.26 9.47 -1.73
CA ALA A 125 7.85 9.70 -1.46
C ALA A 125 7.64 10.04 0.03
N PRO A 126 7.07 11.20 0.38
CA PRO A 126 6.79 11.54 1.77
C PRO A 126 5.83 10.49 2.36
N ALA A 127 6.28 9.80 3.41
CA ALA A 127 5.44 8.84 4.13
C ALA A 127 4.14 9.52 4.58
N LEU A 128 3.01 9.12 4.01
CA LEU A 128 1.72 9.59 4.51
C LEU A 128 1.39 8.84 5.81
N PRO A 129 1.06 9.55 6.86
CA PRO A 129 0.68 8.94 8.11
C PRO A 129 -0.58 8.08 7.92
N VAL A 130 -0.62 6.95 8.61
CA VAL A 130 -1.76 6.03 8.57
C VAL A 130 -3.01 6.75 9.08
N LEU A 131 -3.97 6.96 8.20
CA LEU A 131 -5.26 7.52 8.55
C LEU A 131 -6.20 6.43 9.06
N SER A 132 -7.02 6.74 10.07
CA SER A 132 -8.07 5.82 10.51
C SER A 132 -9.12 5.61 9.40
N LYS A 133 -9.89 4.52 9.47
CA LYS A 133 -10.98 4.23 8.50
C LYS A 133 -11.91 5.45 8.33
N ARG A 134 -12.24 6.12 9.44
CA ARG A 134 -13.11 7.30 9.43
C ARG A 134 -12.45 8.52 8.80
N GLN A 135 -11.16 8.74 9.09
CA GLN A 135 -10.39 9.81 8.48
C GLN A 135 -10.25 9.63 6.96
N ARG A 136 -10.04 8.39 6.49
CA ARG A 136 -10.01 8.09 5.05
C ARG A 136 -11.35 8.41 4.38
N ALA A 137 -12.44 7.95 4.96
CA ALA A 137 -13.79 8.22 4.42
C ALA A 137 -14.10 9.72 4.33
N VAL A 138 -13.60 10.53 5.27
CA VAL A 138 -13.70 11.99 5.21
C VAL A 138 -12.78 12.54 4.13
N LEU A 139 -11.51 12.10 4.07
CA LEU A 139 -10.53 12.57 3.09
C LEU A 139 -10.98 12.34 1.64
N GLU A 140 -11.50 11.15 1.32
CA GLU A 140 -12.01 10.82 -0.03
C GLU A 140 -13.07 11.83 -0.49
N ARG A 141 -13.98 12.20 0.39
CA ARG A 141 -15.04 13.16 0.08
C ARG A 141 -14.53 14.59 -0.03
N VAL A 142 -13.54 14.95 0.78
CA VAL A 142 -12.85 16.24 0.67
C VAL A 142 -12.14 16.34 -0.68
N LEU A 143 -11.43 15.29 -1.11
CA LEU A 143 -10.75 15.24 -2.41
C LEU A 143 -11.75 15.22 -3.59
N ALA A 144 -12.97 14.72 -3.37
CA ALA A 144 -14.07 14.83 -4.33
C ALA A 144 -14.72 16.23 -4.34
N GLY A 145 -14.19 17.21 -3.60
CA GLY A 145 -14.69 18.58 -3.56
C GLY A 145 -15.99 18.78 -2.78
N LYS A 146 -16.42 17.77 -1.98
CA LYS A 146 -17.68 17.87 -1.24
C LYS A 146 -17.58 18.84 -0.06
N PRO A 147 -18.61 19.68 0.17
CA PRO A 147 -18.67 20.56 1.34
C PRO A 147 -18.90 19.73 2.62
N ASN A 148 -18.41 20.25 3.76
CA ASN A 148 -18.50 19.57 5.05
C ASN A 148 -19.91 19.11 5.41
N ARG A 149 -20.95 19.87 5.04
CA ARG A 149 -22.34 19.51 5.32
C ARG A 149 -22.75 18.24 4.59
N GLN A 150 -22.42 18.12 3.31
CA GLN A 150 -22.68 16.92 2.53
C GLN A 150 -21.88 15.70 3.04
N ILE A 151 -20.63 15.93 3.45
CA ILE A 151 -19.82 14.87 4.08
C ILE A 151 -20.46 14.36 5.37
N ALA A 152 -20.97 15.27 6.19
CA ALA A 152 -21.64 14.94 7.43
C ALA A 152 -22.90 14.07 7.19
N GLU A 153 -23.72 14.46 6.22
CA GLU A 153 -24.94 13.73 5.82
C GLU A 153 -24.60 12.33 5.27
N GLU A 154 -23.63 12.22 4.34
CA GLU A 154 -23.25 10.94 3.72
C GLU A 154 -22.57 9.96 4.70
N LEU A 155 -21.90 10.46 5.72
CA LEU A 155 -21.22 9.62 6.71
C LEU A 155 -22.02 9.43 8.00
N ASP A 156 -23.20 10.01 8.08
CA ASP A 156 -24.05 9.99 9.28
C ASP A 156 -23.29 10.45 10.55
N ILE A 157 -22.67 11.65 10.47
CA ILE A 157 -21.95 12.28 11.56
C ILE A 157 -22.26 13.77 11.63
N SER A 158 -21.94 14.39 12.77
CA SER A 158 -22.13 15.83 12.93
C SER A 158 -21.13 16.63 12.07
N LEU A 159 -21.50 17.85 11.69
CA LEU A 159 -20.61 18.79 11.02
C LEU A 159 -19.32 19.01 11.82
N LYS A 160 -19.43 19.14 13.14
CA LYS A 160 -18.29 19.29 14.05
C LYS A 160 -17.36 18.07 14.02
N THR A 161 -17.90 16.87 13.84
CA THR A 161 -17.11 15.65 13.70
C THR A 161 -16.34 15.62 12.39
N VAL A 162 -16.93 16.11 11.28
CA VAL A 162 -16.22 16.27 10.00
C VAL A 162 -15.04 17.25 10.15
N GLU A 163 -15.28 18.40 10.77
CA GLU A 163 -14.25 19.41 11.03
C GLU A 163 -13.11 18.86 11.89
N PHE A 164 -13.44 18.11 12.94
CA PHE A 164 -12.44 17.43 13.77
C PHE A 164 -11.60 16.46 12.96
N HIS A 165 -12.22 15.61 12.14
CA HIS A 165 -11.47 14.67 11.29
C HIS A 165 -10.62 15.39 10.26
N ARG A 166 -11.11 16.46 9.63
CA ARG A 166 -10.31 17.28 8.70
C ARG A 166 -9.08 17.89 9.37
N ALA A 167 -9.25 18.47 10.56
CA ALA A 167 -8.12 19.02 11.32
C ALA A 167 -7.06 17.95 11.62
N ARG A 168 -7.49 16.77 12.08
CA ARG A 168 -6.60 15.65 12.35
C ARG A 168 -5.92 15.07 11.10
N ILE A 169 -6.60 15.05 9.97
CA ILE A 169 -6.03 14.67 8.66
C ILE A 169 -4.94 15.67 8.27
N MET A 170 -5.23 16.96 8.34
CA MET A 170 -4.27 18.02 7.99
C MET A 170 -3.04 17.99 8.89
N GLU A 171 -3.23 17.82 10.19
CA GLU A 171 -2.15 17.66 11.17
C GLU A 171 -1.27 16.45 10.82
N LYS A 172 -1.87 15.28 10.62
CA LYS A 172 -1.15 14.05 10.26
C LYS A 172 -0.41 14.16 8.94
N LEU A 173 -1.00 14.82 7.95
CA LEU A 173 -0.40 15.01 6.63
C LEU A 173 0.62 16.16 6.59
N GLY A 174 0.74 16.93 7.67
CA GLY A 174 1.66 18.07 7.74
C GLY A 174 1.29 19.18 6.75
N VAL A 175 0.00 19.37 6.45
CA VAL A 175 -0.50 20.38 5.53
C VAL A 175 -1.36 21.40 6.27
N ARG A 176 -1.32 22.66 5.81
CA ARG A 176 -2.04 23.78 6.45
C ARG A 176 -3.24 24.28 5.65
N THR A 177 -3.25 24.01 4.35
CA THR A 177 -4.31 24.49 3.44
C THR A 177 -4.94 23.34 2.65
N ALA A 178 -6.17 23.54 2.18
CA ALA A 178 -6.83 22.60 1.29
C ALA A 178 -6.03 22.37 -0.01
N ALA A 179 -5.42 23.43 -0.56
CA ALA A 179 -4.60 23.34 -1.76
C ALA A 179 -3.36 22.44 -1.54
N GLU A 180 -2.71 22.54 -0.38
CA GLU A 180 -1.61 21.63 -0.01
C GLU A 180 -2.09 20.20 0.16
N LEU A 181 -3.28 20.00 0.76
CA LEU A 181 -3.89 18.68 0.91
C LEU A 181 -4.12 18.02 -0.46
N PHE A 182 -4.71 18.76 -1.40
CA PHE A 182 -4.95 18.28 -2.76
C PHE A 182 -3.63 17.90 -3.46
N ARG A 183 -2.63 18.78 -3.44
CA ARG A 183 -1.31 18.49 -4.04
C ARG A 183 -0.66 17.25 -3.44
N ARG A 184 -0.73 17.11 -2.10
CA ARG A 184 -0.10 15.97 -1.41
C ARG A 184 -0.81 14.64 -1.67
N CYS A 185 -2.12 14.64 -1.85
CA CYS A 185 -2.92 13.42 -2.02
C CYS A 185 -3.09 12.99 -3.49
N LEU A 186 -3.11 13.95 -4.43
CA LEU A 186 -3.36 13.67 -5.84
C LEU A 186 -2.08 13.61 -6.69
N GLY A 187 -0.94 13.96 -6.11
CA GLY A 187 0.34 14.04 -6.84
C GLY A 187 0.47 15.36 -7.61
N SER A 188 1.70 15.87 -7.71
CA SER A 188 2.00 16.89 -8.71
C SER A 188 2.16 16.16 -10.05
N ASN A 189 1.32 16.48 -11.00
CA ASN A 189 1.69 16.30 -12.40
C ASN A 189 2.75 17.34 -12.73
#